data_848dd2eeea6641f777da76922d3e2611
#
_entry.id   848dd2eeea6641f777da76922d3e2611
#
_cell.length_a   1.000
_cell.length_b   1.000
_cell.length_c   1.000
_cell.angle_alpha   90.00
_cell.angle_beta   90.00
_cell.angle_gamma   90.00
#
_symmetry.space_group_name_H-M   'P 1'
#
loop_
_entity.id
_entity.type
_entity.pdbx_description
1 polymer ?
#
loop_
_entity_poly.entity_id
_entity_poly.type
_entity_poly.pdbx_seq_one_letter_code
_entity_poly.pdbx_strand_id
1 'polypeptide(L)'
;KDETHMNPSYLLVLLGVVMVSYSGPLVKGGLLAGANPVTVATLRMLFSFLLLTPVMLWRRGGQAAPILSVKKMTRRQWLWSLAASLCLALHYLTWMTSLDSTSTFASVALVCTQPLFVAALSGVVLHEHMPRRAVPGAVVALVGAILIGMSSLTGLSGDVAGDLLALAGAACMAGHWLCSRYARRTVEALPYTYLVYGQTALLLALMAPLTGGFQLTPASLWYILGLAAGSTLLGHLLFTVALGRVSATVVSFALLGEPVGAMLWSMLMFGEIPTPLLLLGGAVVLAGLGLYSWGSLQRSPEK
;
A
#
# COMPACT_ATOMS: atom_id res chain seq x y z
N LYS A 1 10.42 29.17 -29.10
CA LYS A 1 11.12 28.46 -28.02
C LYS A 1 10.04 28.13 -27.02
N ASP A 2 9.38 26.98 -27.21
CA ASP A 2 8.52 26.40 -26.20
C ASP A 2 9.45 25.77 -25.16
N GLU A 3 9.65 26.47 -24.06
CA GLU A 3 10.16 25.85 -22.85
C GLU A 3 9.06 24.91 -22.36
N THR A 4 9.27 23.62 -22.51
CA THR A 4 8.42 22.55 -21.95
C THR A 4 8.53 22.60 -20.43
N HIS A 5 7.87 23.57 -19.80
CA HIS A 5 7.69 23.60 -18.37
C HIS A 5 6.81 22.40 -18.00
N MET A 6 7.44 21.34 -17.48
CA MET A 6 6.74 20.20 -16.92
C MET A 6 5.71 20.72 -15.90
N ASN A 7 4.43 20.43 -16.13
CA ASN A 7 3.37 20.87 -15.21
C ASN A 7 3.73 20.46 -13.78
N PRO A 8 3.79 21.41 -12.81
CA PRO A 8 4.20 21.13 -11.44
C PRO A 8 3.44 19.96 -10.79
N SER A 9 2.26 19.65 -11.29
CA SER A 9 1.44 18.54 -10.79
C SER A 9 2.02 17.17 -11.10
N TYR A 10 2.72 17.00 -12.25
CA TYR A 10 3.43 15.75 -12.55
C TYR A 10 4.66 15.56 -11.65
N LEU A 11 5.31 16.65 -11.25
CA LEU A 11 6.40 16.60 -10.26
C LEU A 11 5.89 16.09 -8.91
N LEU A 12 4.71 16.54 -8.47
CA LEU A 12 4.09 16.02 -7.22
C LEU A 12 3.82 14.52 -7.30
N VAL A 13 3.32 14.04 -8.46
CA VAL A 13 3.11 12.60 -8.69
C VAL A 13 4.42 11.83 -8.62
N LEU A 14 5.46 12.31 -9.32
CA LEU A 14 6.78 11.67 -9.33
C LEU A 14 7.39 11.62 -7.91
N LEU A 15 7.36 12.72 -7.18
CA LEU A 15 7.81 12.77 -5.79
C LEU A 15 7.00 11.82 -4.90
N GLY A 16 5.69 11.72 -5.12
CA GLY A 16 4.82 10.75 -4.44
C GLY A 16 5.28 9.32 -4.67
N VAL A 17 5.55 8.94 -5.94
CA VAL A 17 6.09 7.60 -6.28
C VAL A 17 7.42 7.35 -5.60
N VAL A 18 8.35 8.31 -5.66
CA VAL A 18 9.65 8.20 -4.98
C VAL A 18 9.45 7.96 -3.49
N MET A 19 8.60 8.74 -2.82
CA MET A 19 8.37 8.61 -1.37
C MET A 19 7.71 7.28 -1.00
N VAL A 20 6.73 6.82 -1.78
CA VAL A 20 6.04 5.54 -1.51
C VAL A 20 6.96 4.35 -1.80
N SER A 21 7.80 4.43 -2.84
CA SER A 21 8.74 3.35 -3.19
C SER A 21 9.80 3.05 -2.13
N TYR A 22 10.06 4.00 -1.22
CA TYR A 22 10.90 3.74 -0.04
C TYR A 22 10.23 2.81 0.99
N SER A 23 8.92 2.54 0.88
CA SER A 23 8.18 1.77 1.90
C SER A 23 8.78 0.39 2.13
N GLY A 24 8.96 -0.42 1.08
CA GLY A 24 9.56 -1.75 1.17
C GLY A 24 10.98 -1.73 1.76
N PRO A 25 11.90 -0.95 1.17
CA PRO A 25 13.27 -0.81 1.68
C PRO A 25 13.36 -0.33 3.12
N LEU A 26 12.53 0.63 3.55
CA LEU A 26 12.53 1.08 4.94
C LEU A 26 12.01 0.01 5.90
N VAL A 27 11.01 -0.77 5.51
CA VAL A 27 10.57 -1.94 6.29
C VAL A 27 11.72 -2.94 6.41
N LYS A 28 12.33 -3.33 5.27
CA LYS A 28 13.48 -4.26 5.26
C LYS A 28 14.62 -3.77 6.14
N GLY A 29 14.97 -2.49 6.04
CA GLY A 29 15.99 -1.87 6.90
C GLY A 29 15.65 -1.94 8.38
N GLY A 30 14.41 -1.72 8.75
CA GLY A 30 13.92 -1.86 10.12
C GLY A 30 14.04 -3.29 10.66
N LEU A 31 13.70 -4.28 9.81
CA LEU A 31 13.84 -5.71 10.14
C LEU A 31 15.31 -6.10 10.30
N LEU A 32 16.17 -5.75 9.34
CA LEU A 32 17.62 -6.00 9.42
C LEU A 32 18.28 -5.30 10.62
N ALA A 33 17.73 -4.17 11.05
CA ALA A 33 18.19 -3.45 12.24
C ALA A 33 17.67 -4.07 13.56
N GLY A 34 16.95 -5.20 13.53
CA GLY A 34 16.55 -5.97 14.72
C GLY A 34 15.13 -5.69 15.22
N ALA A 35 14.27 -5.01 14.44
CA ALA A 35 12.84 -5.00 14.73
C ALA A 35 12.18 -6.23 14.11
N ASN A 36 11.07 -6.70 14.70
CA ASN A 36 10.25 -7.71 14.06
C ASN A 36 9.06 -7.07 13.28
N PRO A 37 8.40 -7.81 12.36
CA PRO A 37 7.34 -7.27 11.52
C PRO A 37 6.20 -6.58 12.30
N VAL A 38 5.77 -7.14 13.42
CA VAL A 38 4.69 -6.55 14.24
C VAL A 38 5.10 -5.22 14.86
N THR A 39 6.36 -5.08 15.27
CA THR A 39 6.90 -3.81 15.80
C THR A 39 6.90 -2.73 14.73
N VAL A 40 7.44 -3.05 13.54
CA VAL A 40 7.49 -2.10 12.41
C VAL A 40 6.07 -1.66 12.04
N ALA A 41 5.14 -2.62 11.89
CA ALA A 41 3.75 -2.34 11.55
C ALA A 41 3.04 -1.46 12.59
N THR A 42 3.16 -1.85 13.88
CA THR A 42 2.49 -1.13 14.96
C THR A 42 3.00 0.30 15.09
N LEU A 43 4.32 0.48 15.13
CA LEU A 43 4.92 1.79 15.32
C LEU A 43 4.75 2.68 14.08
N ARG A 44 4.79 2.12 12.86
CA ARG A 44 4.41 2.84 11.64
C ARG A 44 3.03 3.48 11.76
N MET A 45 2.04 2.70 12.17
CA MET A 45 0.66 3.19 12.31
C MET A 45 0.51 4.14 13.47
N LEU A 46 1.12 3.84 14.61
CA LEU A 46 1.10 4.70 15.79
C LEU A 46 1.73 6.07 15.52
N PHE A 47 2.92 6.11 14.91
CA PHE A 47 3.58 7.39 14.58
C PHE A 47 2.79 8.17 13.53
N SER A 48 2.23 7.50 12.51
CA SER A 48 1.37 8.16 11.54
C SER A 48 0.11 8.74 12.20
N PHE A 49 -0.50 8.02 13.13
CA PHE A 49 -1.62 8.51 13.94
C PHE A 49 -1.22 9.72 14.78
N LEU A 50 -0.11 9.65 15.51
CA LEU A 50 0.36 10.74 16.37
C LEU A 50 0.75 11.99 15.58
N LEU A 51 1.42 11.84 14.43
CA LEU A 51 1.80 12.94 13.55
C LEU A 51 0.58 13.63 12.91
N LEU A 52 -0.51 12.91 12.67
CA LEU A 52 -1.77 13.49 12.18
C LEU A 52 -2.59 14.16 13.29
N THR A 53 -2.37 13.82 14.56
CA THR A 53 -3.17 14.33 15.70
C THR A 53 -3.25 15.86 15.74
N PRO A 54 -2.16 16.64 15.59
CA PRO A 54 -2.26 18.10 15.57
C PRO A 54 -3.18 18.62 14.48
N VAL A 55 -3.12 18.02 13.28
CA VAL A 55 -3.96 18.40 12.14
C VAL A 55 -5.44 18.11 12.43
N MET A 56 -5.73 16.98 13.09
CA MET A 56 -7.09 16.57 13.44
C MET A 56 -7.72 17.46 14.51
N LEU A 57 -6.92 17.99 15.41
CA LEU A 57 -7.38 18.87 16.49
C LEU A 57 -7.44 20.34 16.09
N TRP A 58 -6.78 20.73 14.99
CA TRP A 58 -6.70 22.11 14.55
C TRP A 58 -8.04 22.63 14.05
N ARG A 59 -8.47 23.74 14.62
CA ARG A 59 -9.65 24.49 14.16
C ARG A 59 -9.20 25.62 13.21
N ARG A 60 -9.74 25.64 11.99
CA ARG A 60 -9.50 26.73 11.03
C ARG A 60 -10.68 27.69 11.03
N GLY A 61 -10.42 28.98 11.32
CA GLY A 61 -11.39 30.06 11.07
C GLY A 61 -12.79 29.85 11.61
N GLY A 62 -12.94 29.30 12.82
CA GLY A 62 -14.25 29.02 13.44
C GLY A 62 -14.92 27.72 13.01
N GLN A 63 -14.34 26.96 12.09
CA GLN A 63 -14.83 25.63 11.70
C GLN A 63 -14.57 24.60 12.80
N ALA A 64 -15.45 23.59 12.88
CA ALA A 64 -15.28 22.46 13.80
C ALA A 64 -14.00 21.68 13.47
N ALA A 65 -13.29 21.19 14.50
CA ALA A 65 -12.11 20.35 14.30
C ALA A 65 -12.46 19.11 13.48
N PRO A 66 -11.59 18.70 12.51
CA PRO A 66 -11.88 17.58 11.60
C PRO A 66 -12.25 16.28 12.31
N ILE A 67 -11.66 16.01 13.48
CA ILE A 67 -11.95 14.83 14.31
C ILE A 67 -13.44 14.70 14.66
N LEU A 68 -14.19 15.80 14.73
CA LEU A 68 -15.60 15.78 15.09
C LEU A 68 -16.49 15.13 14.01
N SER A 69 -16.00 15.04 12.77
CA SER A 69 -16.73 14.33 11.70
C SER A 69 -16.84 12.83 11.99
N VAL A 70 -15.84 12.23 12.66
CA VAL A 70 -15.85 10.82 13.06
C VAL A 70 -16.99 10.50 14.03
N LYS A 71 -17.38 11.46 14.87
CA LYS A 71 -18.51 11.30 15.81
C LYS A 71 -19.86 11.14 15.10
N LYS A 72 -19.96 11.55 13.83
CA LYS A 72 -21.17 11.41 13.00
C LYS A 72 -21.35 10.03 12.40
N MET A 73 -20.36 9.13 12.56
CA MET A 73 -20.44 7.77 12.05
C MET A 73 -21.52 6.95 12.77
N THR A 74 -22.31 6.23 11.98
CA THR A 74 -23.27 5.26 12.51
C THR A 74 -22.55 4.04 13.09
N ARG A 75 -23.21 3.27 13.96
CA ARG A 75 -22.65 2.01 14.50
C ARG A 75 -22.22 1.06 13.38
N ARG A 76 -22.96 0.98 12.27
CA ARG A 76 -22.62 0.14 11.12
C ARG A 76 -21.33 0.62 10.44
N GLN A 77 -21.13 1.93 10.29
CA GLN A 77 -19.88 2.48 9.72
C GLN A 77 -18.68 2.24 10.63
N TRP A 78 -18.85 2.31 11.95
CA TRP A 78 -17.83 1.94 12.92
C TRP A 78 -17.40 0.47 12.79
N LEU A 79 -18.36 -0.46 12.63
CA LEU A 79 -18.06 -1.87 12.40
C LEU A 79 -17.28 -2.08 11.09
N TRP A 80 -17.69 -1.41 10.00
CA TRP A 80 -16.95 -1.46 8.74
C TRP A 80 -15.56 -0.83 8.84
N SER A 81 -15.39 0.24 9.61
CA SER A 81 -14.10 0.84 9.90
C SER A 81 -13.19 -0.13 10.67
N LEU A 82 -13.72 -0.83 11.66
CA LEU A 82 -12.98 -1.83 12.42
C LEU A 82 -12.57 -3.02 11.54
N ALA A 83 -13.48 -3.51 10.69
CA ALA A 83 -13.17 -4.55 9.71
C ALA A 83 -12.08 -4.09 8.72
N ALA A 84 -12.16 -2.85 8.24
CA ALA A 84 -11.14 -2.26 7.38
C ALA A 84 -9.77 -2.19 8.09
N SER A 85 -9.77 -1.80 9.36
CA SER A 85 -8.54 -1.72 10.18
C SER A 85 -7.96 -3.09 10.49
N LEU A 86 -8.79 -4.11 10.70
CA LEU A 86 -8.33 -5.49 10.85
C LEU A 86 -7.69 -6.02 9.57
N CYS A 87 -8.34 -5.80 8.42
CA CYS A 87 -7.76 -6.16 7.12
C CYS A 87 -6.42 -5.43 6.89
N LEU A 88 -6.32 -4.16 7.27
CA LEU A 88 -5.07 -3.39 7.17
C LEU A 88 -3.99 -3.90 8.12
N ALA A 89 -4.36 -4.31 9.34
CA ALA A 89 -3.43 -4.91 10.30
C ALA A 89 -2.86 -6.23 9.77
N LEU A 90 -3.73 -7.10 9.25
CA LEU A 90 -3.33 -8.36 8.63
C LEU A 90 -2.48 -8.13 7.38
N HIS A 91 -2.83 -7.15 6.54
CA HIS A 91 -2.01 -6.75 5.39
C HIS A 91 -0.58 -6.39 5.82
N TYR A 92 -0.43 -5.49 6.79
CA TYR A 92 0.91 -5.09 7.23
C TYR A 92 1.68 -6.25 7.86
N LEU A 93 1.02 -7.08 8.68
CA LEU A 93 1.69 -8.21 9.31
C LEU A 93 2.19 -9.21 8.26
N THR A 94 1.33 -9.62 7.31
CA THR A 94 1.71 -10.58 6.26
C THR A 94 2.74 -10.00 5.29
N TRP A 95 2.54 -8.75 4.85
CA TRP A 95 3.46 -8.11 3.92
C TRP A 95 4.85 -7.85 4.54
N MET A 96 4.90 -7.35 5.78
CA MET A 96 6.19 -7.10 6.42
C MET A 96 6.92 -8.40 6.78
N THR A 97 6.19 -9.48 7.11
CA THR A 97 6.78 -10.82 7.26
C THR A 97 7.29 -11.35 5.92
N SER A 98 6.62 -11.06 4.81
CA SER A 98 7.12 -11.43 3.48
C SER A 98 8.47 -10.77 3.17
N LEU A 99 8.66 -9.50 3.53
CA LEU A 99 9.92 -8.77 3.35
C LEU A 99 11.09 -9.33 4.16
N ASP A 100 10.79 -10.10 5.20
CA ASP A 100 11.81 -10.84 5.98
C ASP A 100 12.25 -12.12 5.26
N SER A 101 11.39 -12.71 4.42
CA SER A 101 11.57 -14.03 3.83
C SER A 101 11.87 -14.01 2.33
N THR A 102 11.44 -12.97 1.59
CA THR A 102 11.71 -12.86 0.14
C THR A 102 12.39 -11.55 -0.21
N SER A 103 12.78 -11.37 -1.50
CA SER A 103 13.40 -10.12 -1.94
C SER A 103 12.40 -8.95 -1.88
N THR A 104 12.92 -7.75 -1.63
CA THR A 104 12.08 -6.54 -1.56
C THR A 104 11.31 -6.33 -2.86
N PHE A 105 11.94 -6.56 -4.02
CA PHE A 105 11.27 -6.41 -5.31
C PHE A 105 10.14 -7.43 -5.51
N ALA A 106 10.36 -8.71 -5.18
CA ALA A 106 9.32 -9.74 -5.28
C ALA A 106 8.12 -9.40 -4.39
N SER A 107 8.38 -9.11 -3.11
CA SER A 107 7.34 -8.77 -2.14
C SER A 107 6.51 -7.56 -2.58
N VAL A 108 7.16 -6.45 -2.99
CA VAL A 108 6.45 -5.23 -3.42
C VAL A 108 5.71 -5.46 -4.74
N ALA A 109 6.31 -6.14 -5.72
CA ALA A 109 5.64 -6.44 -6.99
C ALA A 109 4.38 -7.30 -6.79
N LEU A 110 4.46 -8.31 -5.92
CA LEU A 110 3.32 -9.19 -5.62
C LEU A 110 2.22 -8.47 -4.83
N VAL A 111 2.58 -7.64 -3.86
CA VAL A 111 1.57 -6.88 -3.12
C VAL A 111 0.87 -5.85 -4.01
N CYS A 112 1.53 -5.31 -5.02
CA CYS A 112 0.91 -4.41 -6.00
C CYS A 112 -0.16 -5.09 -6.88
N THR A 113 -0.31 -6.43 -6.82
CA THR A 113 -1.44 -7.13 -7.48
C THR A 113 -2.78 -6.95 -6.75
N GLN A 114 -2.83 -6.23 -5.64
CA GLN A 114 -4.05 -5.93 -4.87
C GLN A 114 -5.28 -5.51 -5.73
N PRO A 115 -5.17 -4.76 -6.86
CA PRO A 115 -6.32 -4.42 -7.68
C PRO A 115 -7.04 -5.64 -8.26
N LEU A 116 -6.33 -6.75 -8.50
CA LEU A 116 -6.92 -8.00 -8.97
C LEU A 116 -7.79 -8.65 -7.89
N PHE A 117 -7.31 -8.62 -6.64
CA PHE A 117 -8.09 -9.08 -5.49
C PHE A 117 -9.29 -8.19 -5.20
N VAL A 118 -9.14 -6.86 -5.37
CA VAL A 118 -10.28 -5.93 -5.29
C VAL A 118 -11.34 -6.29 -6.31
N ALA A 119 -10.95 -6.55 -7.56
CA ALA A 119 -11.88 -6.92 -8.61
C ALA A 119 -12.59 -8.26 -8.32
N ALA A 120 -11.84 -9.28 -7.87
CA ALA A 120 -12.39 -10.59 -7.51
C ALA A 120 -13.39 -10.47 -6.35
N LEU A 121 -13.00 -9.80 -5.27
CA LEU A 121 -13.85 -9.61 -4.10
C LEU A 121 -15.06 -8.72 -4.38
N SER A 122 -14.92 -7.68 -5.22
CA SER A 122 -16.05 -6.84 -5.64
C SER A 122 -17.06 -7.64 -6.44
N GLY A 123 -16.61 -8.61 -7.27
CA GLY A 123 -17.50 -9.52 -7.98
C GLY A 123 -18.35 -10.36 -7.05
N VAL A 124 -17.75 -10.90 -5.98
CA VAL A 124 -18.45 -11.77 -5.00
C VAL A 124 -19.32 -10.96 -4.04
N VAL A 125 -18.80 -9.83 -3.50
CA VAL A 125 -19.45 -9.08 -2.40
C VAL A 125 -20.43 -8.03 -2.92
N LEU A 126 -20.09 -7.37 -4.04
CA LEU A 126 -20.86 -6.24 -4.59
C LEU A 126 -21.61 -6.64 -5.86
N HIS A 127 -21.38 -7.85 -6.39
CA HIS A 127 -21.87 -8.29 -7.71
C HIS A 127 -21.44 -7.34 -8.85
N GLU A 128 -20.33 -6.63 -8.66
CA GLU A 128 -19.72 -5.76 -9.68
C GLU A 128 -18.83 -6.61 -10.59
N HIS A 129 -19.14 -6.66 -11.87
CA HIS A 129 -18.36 -7.45 -12.83
C HIS A 129 -17.11 -6.70 -13.27
N MET A 130 -15.98 -7.43 -13.34
CA MET A 130 -14.76 -6.93 -13.97
C MET A 130 -15.04 -6.61 -15.45
N PRO A 131 -14.66 -5.42 -15.96
CA PRO A 131 -14.81 -5.10 -17.37
C PRO A 131 -14.06 -6.12 -18.23
N ARG A 132 -14.69 -6.65 -19.28
CA ARG A 132 -14.07 -7.65 -20.16
C ARG A 132 -12.73 -7.20 -20.74
N ARG A 133 -12.56 -5.89 -20.95
CA ARG A 133 -11.30 -5.29 -21.43
C ARG A 133 -10.16 -5.31 -20.41
N ALA A 134 -10.47 -5.46 -19.12
CA ALA A 134 -9.46 -5.57 -18.05
C ALA A 134 -8.96 -7.01 -17.85
N VAL A 135 -9.73 -8.02 -18.29
CA VAL A 135 -9.41 -9.44 -18.10
C VAL A 135 -8.02 -9.83 -18.68
N PRO A 136 -7.63 -9.43 -19.90
CA PRO A 136 -6.31 -9.75 -20.43
C PRO A 136 -5.18 -9.24 -19.54
N GLY A 137 -5.32 -8.01 -19.01
CA GLY A 137 -4.34 -7.43 -18.08
C GLY A 137 -4.23 -8.22 -16.77
N ALA A 138 -5.37 -8.67 -16.22
CA ALA A 138 -5.39 -9.53 -15.04
C ALA A 138 -4.67 -10.87 -15.27
N VAL A 139 -4.91 -11.52 -16.43
CA VAL A 139 -4.22 -12.76 -16.79
C VAL A 139 -2.71 -12.56 -16.94
N VAL A 140 -2.28 -11.48 -17.63
CA VAL A 140 -0.86 -11.16 -17.78
C VAL A 140 -0.21 -10.91 -16.42
N ALA A 141 -0.86 -10.15 -15.51
CA ALA A 141 -0.33 -9.92 -14.17
C ALA A 141 -0.20 -11.22 -13.36
N LEU A 142 -1.16 -12.14 -13.49
CA LEU A 142 -1.10 -13.46 -12.84
C LEU A 142 0.07 -14.31 -13.37
N VAL A 143 0.30 -14.31 -14.68
CA VAL A 143 1.48 -14.98 -15.29
C VAL A 143 2.78 -14.41 -14.72
N GLY A 144 2.88 -13.08 -14.61
CA GLY A 144 4.04 -12.42 -13.99
C GLY A 144 4.26 -12.82 -12.54
N ALA A 145 3.18 -12.93 -11.75
CA ALA A 145 3.26 -13.40 -10.36
C ALA A 145 3.76 -14.86 -10.26
N ILE A 146 3.34 -15.73 -11.18
CA ILE A 146 3.85 -17.11 -11.27
C ILE A 146 5.35 -17.12 -11.61
N LEU A 147 5.82 -16.26 -12.52
CA LEU A 147 7.24 -16.15 -12.86
C LEU A 147 8.08 -15.69 -11.65
N ILE A 148 7.57 -14.77 -10.84
CA ILE A 148 8.20 -14.36 -9.57
C ILE A 148 8.32 -15.56 -8.64
N GLY A 149 7.23 -16.30 -8.39
CA GLY A 149 7.25 -17.51 -7.56
C GLY A 149 8.20 -18.58 -8.08
N MET A 150 8.30 -18.76 -9.41
CA MET A 150 9.30 -19.66 -10.03
C MET A 150 10.74 -19.19 -9.77
N SER A 151 11.01 -17.89 -9.77
CA SER A 151 12.32 -17.35 -9.39
C SER A 151 12.67 -17.67 -7.94
N SER A 152 11.70 -17.60 -7.04
CA SER A 152 11.88 -17.93 -5.61
C SER A 152 12.10 -19.42 -5.38
N LEU A 153 11.48 -20.30 -6.19
CA LEU A 153 11.73 -21.75 -6.15
C LEU A 153 13.20 -22.13 -6.43
N THR A 154 13.93 -21.31 -7.16
CA THR A 154 15.38 -21.54 -7.40
C THR A 154 16.25 -21.21 -6.18
N GLY A 155 15.69 -20.65 -5.12
CA GLY A 155 16.41 -20.18 -3.92
C GLY A 155 17.26 -18.94 -4.12
N LEU A 156 17.28 -18.37 -5.34
CA LEU A 156 18.10 -17.21 -5.68
C LEU A 156 17.42 -15.87 -5.39
N SER A 157 16.09 -15.86 -5.24
CA SER A 157 15.30 -14.62 -5.11
C SER A 157 14.53 -14.51 -3.80
N GLY A 158 14.67 -15.50 -2.90
CA GLY A 158 13.93 -15.57 -1.64
C GLY A 158 13.16 -16.87 -1.48
N ASP A 159 12.14 -16.87 -0.61
CA ASP A 159 11.32 -18.03 -0.28
C ASP A 159 9.89 -17.87 -0.86
N VAL A 160 9.36 -18.95 -1.42
CA VAL A 160 7.97 -19.04 -1.91
C VAL A 160 6.96 -18.73 -0.80
N ALA A 161 7.26 -19.09 0.45
CA ALA A 161 6.40 -18.74 1.59
C ALA A 161 6.30 -17.21 1.76
N GLY A 162 7.41 -16.48 1.57
CA GLY A 162 7.42 -15.02 1.55
C GLY A 162 6.57 -14.45 0.42
N ASP A 163 6.63 -15.03 -0.78
CA ASP A 163 5.82 -14.61 -1.92
C ASP A 163 4.33 -14.82 -1.67
N LEU A 164 3.96 -15.97 -1.08
CA LEU A 164 2.57 -16.25 -0.69
C LEU A 164 2.06 -15.30 0.40
N LEU A 165 2.91 -14.91 1.34
CA LEU A 165 2.59 -13.89 2.35
C LEU A 165 2.37 -12.51 1.71
N ALA A 166 3.14 -12.13 0.68
CA ALA A 166 2.91 -10.90 -0.07
C ALA A 166 1.55 -10.90 -0.78
N LEU A 167 1.18 -12.02 -1.43
CA LEU A 167 -0.14 -12.19 -2.05
C LEU A 167 -1.28 -12.17 -1.03
N ALA A 168 -1.10 -12.81 0.13
CA ALA A 168 -2.05 -12.73 1.24
C ALA A 168 -2.21 -11.28 1.72
N GLY A 169 -1.10 -10.52 1.80
CA GLY A 169 -1.11 -9.10 2.08
C GLY A 169 -1.91 -8.30 1.03
N ALA A 170 -1.75 -8.61 -0.25
CA ALA A 170 -2.53 -7.99 -1.33
C ALA A 170 -4.04 -8.24 -1.17
N ALA A 171 -4.43 -9.48 -0.84
CA ALA A 171 -5.83 -9.84 -0.59
C ALA A 171 -6.41 -9.12 0.65
N CYS A 172 -5.64 -9.03 1.74
CA CYS A 172 -6.03 -8.28 2.93
C CYS A 172 -6.21 -6.77 2.63
N MET A 173 -5.31 -6.18 1.82
CA MET A 173 -5.45 -4.78 1.39
C MET A 173 -6.71 -4.58 0.55
N ALA A 174 -7.06 -5.52 -0.32
CA ALA A 174 -8.32 -5.48 -1.06
C ALA A 174 -9.53 -5.48 -0.11
N GLY A 175 -9.53 -6.32 0.93
CA GLY A 175 -10.53 -6.30 1.99
C GLY A 175 -10.62 -4.94 2.70
N HIS A 176 -9.46 -4.34 3.03
CA HIS A 176 -9.39 -2.99 3.59
C HIS A 176 -10.09 -1.95 2.70
N TRP A 177 -9.79 -1.95 1.39
CA TRP A 177 -10.40 -1.00 0.44
C TRP A 177 -11.92 -1.16 0.36
N LEU A 178 -12.42 -2.40 0.29
CA LEU A 178 -13.85 -2.67 0.21
C LEU A 178 -14.58 -2.23 1.50
N CYS A 179 -14.06 -2.60 2.67
CA CYS A 179 -14.64 -2.19 3.94
C CYS A 179 -14.60 -0.66 4.11
N SER A 180 -13.50 -0.02 3.70
CA SER A 180 -13.35 1.44 3.73
C SER A 180 -14.37 2.15 2.85
N ARG A 181 -14.71 1.60 1.69
CA ARG A 181 -15.74 2.14 0.79
C ARG A 181 -17.10 2.29 1.49
N TYR A 182 -17.47 1.31 2.34
CA TYR A 182 -18.71 1.37 3.12
C TYR A 182 -18.61 2.32 4.31
N ALA A 183 -17.48 2.31 5.02
CA ALA A 183 -17.28 3.12 6.20
C ALA A 183 -17.28 4.63 5.88
N ARG A 184 -16.69 5.02 4.73
CA ARG A 184 -16.44 6.42 4.34
C ARG A 184 -17.66 7.17 3.77
N ARG A 185 -18.84 6.60 3.73
CA ARG A 185 -20.01 7.23 3.07
C ARG A 185 -20.37 8.62 3.60
N THR A 186 -20.08 8.93 4.87
CA THR A 186 -20.42 10.19 5.53
C THR A 186 -19.24 10.89 6.16
N VAL A 187 -18.03 10.33 6.04
CA VAL A 187 -16.80 10.83 6.67
C VAL A 187 -15.78 11.18 5.60
N GLU A 188 -15.17 12.35 5.71
CA GLU A 188 -14.08 12.78 4.83
C GLU A 188 -12.87 11.84 4.94
N ALA A 189 -12.03 11.86 3.90
CA ALA A 189 -10.89 10.95 3.79
C ALA A 189 -9.92 11.07 4.97
N LEU A 190 -9.54 12.30 5.32
CA LEU A 190 -8.48 12.54 6.31
C LEU A 190 -8.88 12.12 7.73
N PRO A 191 -10.06 12.52 8.29
CA PRO A 191 -10.54 12.03 9.59
C PRO A 191 -10.72 10.51 9.62
N TYR A 192 -11.19 9.92 8.51
CA TYR A 192 -11.33 8.47 8.40
C TYR A 192 -9.96 7.76 8.44
N THR A 193 -8.98 8.27 7.69
CA THR A 193 -7.61 7.72 7.69
C THR A 193 -6.98 7.78 9.08
N TYR A 194 -7.16 8.90 9.78
CA TYR A 194 -6.72 9.06 11.16
C TYR A 194 -7.32 7.99 12.09
N LEU A 195 -8.65 7.78 12.00
CA LEU A 195 -9.34 6.73 12.77
C LEU A 195 -8.77 5.35 12.47
N VAL A 196 -8.61 5.00 11.18
CA VAL A 196 -8.09 3.71 10.75
C VAL A 196 -6.66 3.49 11.24
N TYR A 197 -5.79 4.50 11.20
CA TYR A 197 -4.43 4.37 11.71
C TYR A 197 -4.41 4.05 13.21
N GLY A 198 -5.23 4.74 14.02
CA GLY A 198 -5.35 4.46 15.45
C GLY A 198 -5.90 3.06 15.74
N GLN A 199 -6.97 2.67 15.04
CA GLN A 199 -7.55 1.32 15.18
C GLN A 199 -6.57 0.23 14.75
N THR A 200 -5.86 0.42 13.63
CA THR A 200 -4.86 -0.54 13.13
C THR A 200 -3.69 -0.67 14.08
N ALA A 201 -3.17 0.44 14.62
CA ALA A 201 -2.10 0.42 15.61
C ALA A 201 -2.52 -0.35 16.87
N LEU A 202 -3.74 -0.13 17.35
CA LEU A 202 -4.28 -0.86 18.51
C LEU A 202 -4.42 -2.36 18.22
N LEU A 203 -4.99 -2.74 17.06
CA LEU A 203 -5.14 -4.15 16.68
C LEU A 203 -3.80 -4.86 16.55
N LEU A 204 -2.81 -4.23 15.93
CA LEU A 204 -1.44 -4.77 15.81
C LEU A 204 -0.79 -4.90 17.19
N ALA A 205 -0.98 -3.92 18.08
CA ALA A 205 -0.47 -3.99 19.45
C ALA A 205 -1.09 -5.16 20.24
N LEU A 206 -2.40 -5.42 20.04
CA LEU A 206 -3.07 -6.56 20.66
C LEU A 206 -2.61 -7.90 20.05
N MET A 207 -2.16 -7.93 18.81
CA MET A 207 -1.62 -9.12 18.14
C MET A 207 -0.14 -9.37 18.50
N ALA A 208 0.58 -8.37 19.01
CA ALA A 208 2.02 -8.48 19.30
C ALA A 208 2.39 -9.65 20.21
N PRO A 209 1.66 -9.97 21.31
CA PRO A 209 1.98 -11.15 22.14
C PRO A 209 1.93 -12.49 21.38
N LEU A 210 1.09 -12.57 20.33
CA LEU A 210 0.94 -13.78 19.51
C LEU A 210 2.05 -13.94 18.46
N THR A 211 2.83 -12.87 18.21
CA THR A 211 3.85 -12.83 17.16
C THR A 211 5.26 -12.56 17.72
N GLY A 212 5.49 -12.93 18.96
CA GLY A 212 6.81 -12.82 19.61
C GLY A 212 7.06 -11.51 20.37
N GLY A 213 6.01 -10.69 20.60
CA GLY A 213 6.12 -9.41 21.31
C GLY A 213 6.77 -8.31 20.48
N PHE A 214 7.08 -7.19 21.15
CA PHE A 214 7.77 -6.07 20.48
C PHE A 214 9.29 -6.24 20.57
N GLN A 215 9.96 -6.12 19.43
CA GLN A 215 11.41 -6.08 19.31
C GLN A 215 11.80 -4.77 18.63
N LEU A 216 12.47 -3.89 19.36
CA LEU A 216 12.83 -2.55 18.92
C LEU A 216 14.28 -2.26 19.27
N THR A 217 15.03 -1.71 18.33
CA THR A 217 16.37 -1.17 18.54
C THR A 217 16.40 0.33 18.21
N PRO A 218 17.36 1.11 18.75
CA PRO A 218 17.51 2.50 18.35
C PRO A 218 17.72 2.69 16.84
N ALA A 219 18.41 1.75 16.19
CA ALA A 219 18.65 1.78 14.74
C ALA A 219 17.35 1.55 13.96
N SER A 220 16.53 0.56 14.35
CA SER A 220 15.26 0.27 13.67
C SER A 220 14.24 1.41 13.81
N LEU A 221 14.31 2.19 14.91
CA LEU A 221 13.40 3.31 15.14
C LEU A 221 13.50 4.38 14.05
N TRP A 222 14.71 4.68 13.55
CA TRP A 222 14.90 5.66 12.47
C TRP A 222 14.24 5.20 11.15
N TYR A 223 14.34 3.91 10.80
CA TYR A 223 13.64 3.35 9.64
C TYR A 223 12.13 3.46 9.79
N ILE A 224 11.61 3.18 10.98
CA ILE A 224 10.16 3.24 11.27
C ILE A 224 9.64 4.69 11.24
N LEU A 225 10.39 5.64 11.79
CA LEU A 225 10.04 7.07 11.70
C LEU A 225 10.06 7.57 10.25
N GLY A 226 11.09 7.21 9.49
CA GLY A 226 11.18 7.51 8.05
C GLY A 226 10.00 6.92 7.27
N LEU A 227 9.60 5.69 7.61
CA LEU A 227 8.46 5.00 7.03
C LEU A 227 7.13 5.72 7.34
N ALA A 228 6.91 6.12 8.60
CA ALA A 228 5.69 6.80 9.02
C ALA A 228 5.59 8.21 8.41
N ALA A 229 6.61 9.03 8.55
CA ALA A 229 6.61 10.42 8.09
C ALA A 229 6.77 10.53 6.57
N GLY A 230 7.71 9.78 5.98
CA GLY A 230 8.05 9.84 4.56
C GLY A 230 7.04 9.08 3.70
N SER A 231 7.13 7.76 3.70
CA SER A 231 6.32 6.93 2.80
C SER A 231 4.83 7.02 3.14
N THR A 232 4.45 6.90 4.41
CA THR A 232 3.03 6.83 4.80
C THR A 232 2.34 8.19 4.73
N LEU A 233 2.89 9.23 5.35
CA LEU A 233 2.21 10.54 5.40
C LEU A 233 2.53 11.40 4.19
N LEU A 234 3.80 11.66 3.93
CA LEU A 234 4.20 12.57 2.84
C LEU A 234 3.88 11.97 1.47
N GLY A 235 4.14 10.68 1.25
CA GLY A 235 3.84 10.00 -0.01
C GLY A 235 2.35 10.07 -0.36
N HIS A 236 1.48 9.71 0.58
CA HIS A 236 0.03 9.79 0.35
C HIS A 236 -0.50 11.23 0.28
N LEU A 237 0.11 12.18 0.99
CA LEU A 237 -0.26 13.60 0.88
C LEU A 237 0.04 14.14 -0.52
N LEU A 238 1.22 13.82 -1.08
CA LEU A 238 1.61 14.24 -2.43
C LEU A 238 0.62 13.72 -3.47
N PHE A 239 0.21 12.46 -3.40
CA PHE A 239 -0.83 11.91 -4.28
C PHE A 239 -2.19 12.58 -4.07
N THR A 240 -2.59 12.84 -2.83
CA THR A 240 -3.87 13.51 -2.53
C THR A 240 -3.91 14.91 -3.12
N VAL A 241 -2.81 15.67 -3.02
CA VAL A 241 -2.70 17.01 -3.62
C VAL A 241 -2.65 16.93 -5.16
N ALA A 242 -1.94 15.94 -5.70
CA ALA A 242 -1.86 15.73 -7.15
C ALA A 242 -3.23 15.38 -7.76
N LEU A 243 -4.04 14.54 -7.09
CA LEU A 243 -5.39 14.16 -7.53
C LEU A 243 -6.35 15.34 -7.71
N GLY A 244 -6.11 16.45 -7.04
CA GLY A 244 -6.85 17.69 -7.27
C GLY A 244 -6.49 18.41 -8.58
N ARG A 245 -5.45 17.97 -9.30
CA ARG A 245 -4.87 18.66 -10.47
C ARG A 245 -4.61 17.76 -11.67
N VAL A 246 -4.50 16.45 -11.46
CA VAL A 246 -4.31 15.43 -12.52
C VAL A 246 -5.37 14.34 -12.37
N SER A 247 -5.62 13.61 -13.45
CA SER A 247 -6.61 12.51 -13.41
C SER A 247 -6.15 11.37 -12.50
N ALA A 248 -7.11 10.67 -11.89
CA ALA A 248 -6.84 9.48 -11.11
C ALA A 248 -6.11 8.38 -11.91
N THR A 249 -6.32 8.35 -13.23
CA THR A 249 -5.61 7.49 -14.17
C THR A 249 -4.10 7.71 -14.10
N VAL A 250 -3.65 8.98 -14.18
CA VAL A 250 -2.22 9.33 -14.12
C VAL A 250 -1.60 8.86 -12.82
N VAL A 251 -2.28 9.09 -11.69
CA VAL A 251 -1.80 8.65 -10.37
C VAL A 251 -1.74 7.13 -10.27
N SER A 252 -2.76 6.42 -10.76
CA SER A 252 -2.81 4.95 -10.75
C SER A 252 -1.69 4.32 -11.58
N PHE A 253 -1.41 4.86 -12.78
CA PHE A 253 -0.29 4.40 -13.58
C PHE A 253 1.06 4.75 -12.96
N ALA A 254 1.20 5.92 -12.35
CA ALA A 254 2.42 6.31 -11.67
C ALA A 254 2.76 5.37 -10.50
N LEU A 255 1.76 4.89 -9.75
CA LEU A 255 1.93 3.91 -8.67
C LEU A 255 2.54 2.58 -9.14
N LEU A 256 2.44 2.22 -10.43
CA LEU A 256 3.17 1.08 -10.99
C LEU A 256 4.70 1.27 -10.96
N GLY A 257 5.16 2.49 -10.74
CA GLY A 257 6.57 2.80 -10.49
C GLY A 257 7.06 2.40 -9.09
N GLU A 258 6.16 2.11 -8.15
CA GLU A 258 6.52 1.74 -6.76
C GLU A 258 7.45 0.52 -6.69
N PRO A 259 7.15 -0.64 -7.31
CA PRO A 259 8.06 -1.79 -7.29
C PRO A 259 9.42 -1.49 -7.94
N VAL A 260 9.43 -0.71 -9.02
CA VAL A 260 10.67 -0.32 -9.70
C VAL A 260 11.53 0.56 -8.77
N GLY A 261 10.93 1.56 -8.15
CA GLY A 261 11.61 2.39 -7.16
C GLY A 261 12.09 1.58 -5.96
N ALA A 262 11.26 0.68 -5.41
CA ALA A 262 11.63 -0.19 -4.29
C ALA A 262 12.83 -1.09 -4.65
N MET A 263 12.88 -1.63 -5.87
CA MET A 263 14.04 -2.39 -6.37
C MET A 263 15.31 -1.53 -6.40
N LEU A 264 15.24 -0.32 -6.97
CA LEU A 264 16.39 0.58 -7.04
C LEU A 264 16.92 0.95 -5.66
N TRP A 265 16.01 1.28 -4.71
CA TRP A 265 16.39 1.59 -3.34
C TRP A 265 16.98 0.38 -2.61
N SER A 266 16.44 -0.83 -2.81
CA SER A 266 17.00 -2.05 -2.22
C SER A 266 18.37 -2.40 -2.78
N MET A 267 18.61 -2.19 -4.08
CA MET A 267 19.93 -2.33 -4.67
C MET A 267 20.92 -1.35 -4.04
N LEU A 268 20.54 -0.09 -3.84
CA LEU A 268 21.40 0.94 -3.27
C LEU A 268 21.65 0.75 -1.77
N MET A 269 20.63 0.34 -1.01
CA MET A 269 20.71 0.24 0.45
C MET A 269 21.27 -1.09 0.94
N PHE A 270 20.97 -2.18 0.23
CA PHE A 270 21.25 -3.55 0.70
C PHE A 270 22.04 -4.39 -0.29
N GLY A 271 22.32 -3.87 -1.49
CA GLY A 271 22.99 -4.65 -2.54
C GLY A 271 22.14 -5.79 -3.11
N GLU A 272 20.82 -5.75 -2.95
CA GLU A 272 19.92 -6.75 -3.52
C GLU A 272 19.91 -6.67 -5.03
N ILE A 273 20.50 -7.68 -5.69
CA ILE A 273 20.55 -7.77 -7.16
C ILE A 273 19.45 -8.74 -7.61
N PRO A 274 18.41 -8.27 -8.31
CA PRO A 274 17.34 -9.15 -8.78
C PRO A 274 17.83 -10.09 -9.86
N THR A 275 17.37 -11.35 -9.83
CA THR A 275 17.66 -12.33 -10.90
C THR A 275 16.97 -11.94 -12.21
N PRO A 276 17.48 -12.37 -13.39
CA PRO A 276 16.81 -12.09 -14.67
C PRO A 276 15.35 -12.58 -14.73
N LEU A 277 15.06 -13.74 -14.12
CA LEU A 277 13.71 -14.30 -14.07
C LEU A 277 12.81 -13.45 -13.18
N LEU A 278 13.32 -12.95 -12.04
CA LEU A 278 12.60 -12.04 -11.16
C LEU A 278 12.29 -10.70 -11.86
N LEU A 279 13.25 -10.16 -12.61
CA LEU A 279 13.05 -8.94 -13.42
C LEU A 279 11.98 -9.15 -14.48
N LEU A 280 12.04 -10.29 -15.19
CA LEU A 280 11.03 -10.64 -16.20
C LEU A 280 9.64 -10.76 -15.56
N GLY A 281 9.51 -11.50 -14.46
CA GLY A 281 8.26 -11.66 -13.73
C GLY A 281 7.68 -10.32 -13.28
N GLY A 282 8.51 -9.46 -12.68
CA GLY A 282 8.12 -8.11 -12.27
C GLY A 282 7.67 -7.23 -13.43
N ALA A 283 8.41 -7.24 -14.54
CA ALA A 283 8.03 -6.49 -15.75
C ALA A 283 6.67 -6.97 -16.30
N VAL A 284 6.42 -8.28 -16.31
CA VAL A 284 5.15 -8.87 -16.74
C VAL A 284 4.01 -8.50 -15.78
N VAL A 285 4.23 -8.53 -14.44
CA VAL A 285 3.24 -8.03 -13.46
C VAL A 285 2.89 -6.58 -13.76
N LEU A 286 3.88 -5.71 -13.91
CA LEU A 286 3.65 -4.28 -14.13
C LEU A 286 2.92 -4.01 -15.46
N ALA A 287 3.31 -4.69 -16.54
CA ALA A 287 2.62 -4.62 -17.82
C ALA A 287 1.16 -5.10 -17.70
N GLY A 288 0.93 -6.21 -17.00
CA GLY A 288 -0.41 -6.75 -16.73
C GLY A 288 -1.29 -5.78 -15.94
N LEU A 289 -0.75 -5.20 -14.85
CA LEU A 289 -1.47 -4.21 -14.05
C LEU A 289 -1.75 -2.92 -14.83
N GLY A 290 -0.82 -2.49 -15.69
CA GLY A 290 -1.04 -1.38 -16.61
C GLY A 290 -2.20 -1.64 -17.57
N LEU A 291 -2.20 -2.81 -18.25
CA LEU A 291 -3.29 -3.23 -19.14
C LEU A 291 -4.62 -3.37 -18.39
N TYR A 292 -4.59 -3.94 -17.17
CA TYR A 292 -5.76 -4.06 -16.30
C TYR A 292 -6.34 -2.68 -15.96
N SER A 293 -5.50 -1.75 -15.53
CA SER A 293 -5.93 -0.38 -15.18
C SER A 293 -6.50 0.34 -16.38
N TRP A 294 -5.84 0.25 -17.54
CA TRP A 294 -6.35 0.79 -18.80
C TRP A 294 -7.72 0.22 -19.15
N GLY A 295 -7.86 -1.12 -19.17
CA GLY A 295 -9.13 -1.79 -19.48
C GLY A 295 -10.26 -1.45 -18.51
N SER A 296 -9.92 -1.22 -17.23
CA SER A 296 -10.90 -0.83 -16.20
C SER A 296 -11.40 0.61 -16.35
N LEU A 297 -10.58 1.51 -16.91
CA LEU A 297 -10.94 2.91 -17.12
C LEU A 297 -11.81 3.13 -18.36
N GLN A 298 -11.73 2.22 -19.33
CA GLN A 298 -12.57 2.27 -20.52
C GLN A 298 -13.98 1.69 -20.23
N ARG A 299 -14.63 2.14 -19.15
CA ARG A 299 -16.04 1.78 -18.92
C ARG A 299 -16.83 2.14 -20.15
N SER A 300 -17.57 1.16 -20.72
CA SER A 300 -18.57 1.44 -21.75
C SER A 300 -19.53 2.49 -21.19
N PRO A 301 -19.92 3.51 -21.97
CA PRO A 301 -21.02 4.37 -21.56
C PRO A 301 -22.19 3.45 -21.25
N GLU A 302 -22.74 3.58 -20.04
CA GLU A 302 -23.92 2.85 -19.61
C GLU A 302 -25.03 3.06 -20.65
N LYS A 303 -25.55 1.94 -21.19
CA LYS A 303 -26.80 1.93 -21.95
C LYS A 303 -27.95 2.05 -21.01
#